data_f8a039db3f851b6f6d8502212271cb3a
#
_entry.id   f8a039db3f851b6f6d8502212271cb3a
#
_cell.length_a   1.000
_cell.length_b   1.000
_cell.length_c   1.000
_cell.angle_alpha   90.00
_cell.angle_beta   90.00
_cell.angle_gamma   90.00
#
_symmetry.space_group_name_H-M   'P 1'
#
loop_
_entity.id
_entity.type
_entity.pdbx_description
1 polymer ?
#
loop_
_entity_poly.entity_id
_entity_poly.type
_entity_poly.pdbx_seq_one_letter_code
_entity_poly.pdbx_strand_id
1 'polypeptide(L)'
;MIAVSEIGEGLLRITDNGYNVLVGSTAKHPMLFASYDDHPRRLITIKLSGKEWHSTAAGRYQLLARYFDHYRQLLHLNDFSPASQDEIALQQIREKGGLADIEAGRCAAAIKKVSSLWASLPGAGYGQPENSLDSLQQAFVRAGGQLI
;
A
#
# COMPACT_ATOMS: atom_id res chain seq x y z
N MET A 1 0.95 -8.56 -3.48
CA MET A 1 0.27 -8.77 -2.19
C MET A 1 -0.12 -7.42 -1.52
N ILE A 2 0.81 -6.51 -1.15
CA ILE A 2 0.45 -5.25 -0.46
C ILE A 2 -0.62 -4.44 -1.21
N ALA A 3 -0.46 -4.24 -2.51
CA ALA A 3 -1.46 -3.53 -3.31
C ALA A 3 -2.85 -4.20 -3.30
N VAL A 4 -2.91 -5.53 -3.26
CA VAL A 4 -4.18 -6.26 -3.10
C VAL A 4 -4.79 -5.97 -1.73
N SER A 5 -3.96 -5.91 -0.68
CA SER A 5 -4.39 -5.58 0.68
C SER A 5 -4.96 -4.18 0.80
N GLU A 6 -4.27 -3.19 0.24
CA GLU A 6 -4.62 -1.76 0.39
C GLU A 6 -5.76 -1.32 -0.54
N ILE A 7 -5.78 -1.84 -1.77
CA ILE A 7 -6.65 -1.32 -2.83
C ILE A 7 -7.70 -2.35 -3.26
N GLY A 8 -7.36 -3.63 -3.21
CA GLY A 8 -8.20 -4.73 -3.70
C GLY A 8 -8.06 -4.97 -5.20
N GLU A 9 -8.27 -6.22 -5.61
CA GLU A 9 -8.10 -6.66 -6.99
C GLU A 9 -9.02 -5.93 -7.99
N GLY A 10 -10.23 -5.54 -7.55
CA GLY A 10 -11.18 -4.83 -8.40
C GLY A 10 -10.64 -3.49 -8.89
N LEU A 11 -10.09 -2.67 -7.98
CA LEU A 11 -9.47 -1.40 -8.35
C LEU A 11 -8.19 -1.59 -9.16
N LEU A 12 -7.34 -2.57 -8.80
CA LEU A 12 -6.11 -2.85 -9.55
C LEU A 12 -6.38 -3.13 -11.03
N ARG A 13 -7.51 -3.79 -11.36
CA ARG A 13 -7.86 -4.14 -12.75
C ARG A 13 -8.37 -2.96 -13.58
N ILE A 14 -9.03 -1.98 -12.96
CA ILE A 14 -9.71 -0.88 -13.67
C ILE A 14 -8.96 0.45 -13.60
N THR A 15 -7.81 0.47 -12.98
CA THR A 15 -6.95 1.65 -12.82
C THR A 15 -5.57 1.36 -13.41
N ASP A 16 -4.64 2.30 -13.30
CA ASP A 16 -3.24 2.07 -13.66
C ASP A 16 -2.58 1.16 -12.60
N ASN A 17 -3.06 -0.08 -12.52
CA ASN A 17 -2.60 -1.11 -11.57
C ASN A 17 -2.48 -0.58 -10.11
N GLY A 18 -3.35 0.37 -9.75
CA GLY A 18 -3.42 1.01 -8.44
C GLY A 18 -2.50 2.21 -8.26
N TYR A 19 -1.57 2.48 -9.16
CA TYR A 19 -0.58 3.55 -8.98
C TYR A 19 -1.18 4.94 -8.93
N ASN A 20 -2.34 5.18 -9.56
CA ASN A 20 -3.02 6.47 -9.62
C ASN A 20 -4.27 6.59 -8.72
N VAL A 21 -4.41 5.72 -7.73
CA VAL A 21 -5.60 5.64 -6.87
C VAL A 21 -5.46 6.55 -5.66
N LEU A 22 -6.52 7.32 -5.35
CA LEU A 22 -6.66 8.09 -4.11
C LEU A 22 -7.32 7.24 -3.02
N VAL A 23 -7.01 7.53 -1.76
CA VAL A 23 -7.67 6.91 -0.61
C VAL A 23 -9.19 7.07 -0.67
N GLY A 24 -9.93 6.08 -0.19
CA GLY A 24 -11.39 6.07 -0.23
C GLY A 24 -11.99 5.63 -1.56
N SER A 25 -11.16 5.34 -2.58
CA SER A 25 -11.61 4.76 -3.84
C SER A 25 -12.24 3.40 -3.64
N THR A 26 -13.27 3.12 -4.44
CA THR A 26 -13.84 1.79 -4.59
C THR A 26 -13.96 1.43 -6.07
N ALA A 27 -14.13 0.15 -6.40
CA ALA A 27 -14.31 -0.25 -7.80
C ALA A 27 -15.57 0.35 -8.45
N LYS A 28 -16.59 0.70 -7.65
CA LYS A 28 -17.81 1.39 -8.11
C LYS A 28 -17.61 2.89 -8.26
N HIS A 29 -16.76 3.49 -7.43
CA HIS A 29 -16.50 4.94 -7.39
C HIS A 29 -14.98 5.17 -7.29
N PRO A 30 -14.22 4.96 -8.39
CA PRO A 30 -12.79 5.18 -8.39
C PRO A 30 -12.48 6.67 -8.36
N MET A 31 -11.61 7.07 -7.44
CA MET A 31 -11.04 8.42 -7.36
C MET A 31 -9.58 8.34 -7.77
N LEU A 32 -9.21 9.03 -8.83
CA LEU A 32 -7.89 8.92 -9.45
C LEU A 32 -7.22 10.30 -9.53
N PHE A 33 -5.90 10.29 -9.61
CA PHE A 33 -5.10 11.46 -9.96
C PHE A 33 -4.42 11.27 -11.32
N ALA A 34 -4.13 12.39 -12.00
CA ALA A 34 -3.75 12.37 -13.40
C ALA A 34 -2.23 12.46 -13.67
N SER A 35 -1.44 13.03 -12.75
CA SER A 35 0.00 13.22 -12.93
C SER A 35 0.80 12.50 -11.86
N TYR A 36 1.92 11.93 -12.27
CA TYR A 36 2.93 11.31 -11.40
C TYR A 36 4.11 12.25 -11.09
N ASP A 37 4.07 13.51 -11.49
CA ASP A 37 5.18 14.47 -11.26
C ASP A 37 5.43 14.73 -9.78
N ASP A 38 4.38 14.64 -8.96
CA ASP A 38 4.43 14.71 -7.50
C ASP A 38 3.31 13.88 -6.88
N HIS A 39 3.42 13.61 -5.57
CA HIS A 39 2.33 13.05 -4.78
C HIS A 39 1.10 13.99 -4.86
N PRO A 40 -0.13 13.48 -5.09
CA PRO A 40 -1.31 14.33 -5.33
C PRO A 40 -1.69 15.23 -4.15
N ARG A 41 -1.23 14.93 -2.92
CA ARG A 41 -1.39 15.74 -1.69
C ARG A 41 -2.84 16.12 -1.37
N ARG A 42 -3.81 15.36 -1.91
CA ARG A 42 -5.23 15.62 -1.71
C ARG A 42 -5.68 15.08 -0.36
N LEU A 43 -6.19 15.95 0.51
CA LEU A 43 -6.79 15.56 1.78
C LEU A 43 -8.22 15.07 1.52
N ILE A 44 -8.43 13.79 1.73
CA ILE A 44 -9.73 13.13 1.53
C ILE A 44 -10.35 12.84 2.88
N THR A 45 -11.64 13.18 3.04
CA THR A 45 -12.43 12.81 4.21
C THR A 45 -13.03 11.43 4.02
N ILE A 46 -12.76 10.53 4.95
CA ILE A 46 -13.26 9.16 4.96
C ILE A 46 -14.22 9.00 6.13
N LYS A 47 -15.43 8.51 5.84
CA LYS A 47 -16.45 8.17 6.84
C LYS A 47 -16.63 6.66 6.87
N LEU A 48 -16.37 6.06 8.02
CA LEU A 48 -16.53 4.62 8.22
C LEU A 48 -17.02 4.36 9.65
N SER A 49 -18.09 3.57 9.77
CA SER A 49 -18.65 3.16 11.08
C SER A 49 -18.94 4.34 12.02
N GLY A 50 -19.47 5.46 11.48
CA GLY A 50 -19.82 6.65 12.28
C GLY A 50 -18.62 7.50 12.71
N LYS A 51 -17.41 7.12 12.31
CA LYS A 51 -16.18 7.91 12.53
C LYS A 51 -15.75 8.60 11.23
N GLU A 52 -15.16 9.77 11.38
CA GLU A 52 -14.61 10.53 10.29
C GLU A 52 -13.10 10.73 10.52
N TRP A 53 -12.31 10.51 9.50
CA TRP A 53 -10.91 10.86 9.47
C TRP A 53 -10.46 11.37 8.12
N HIS A 54 -9.32 12.06 8.12
CA HIS A 54 -8.77 12.69 6.94
C HIS A 54 -7.45 12.01 6.56
N SER A 55 -7.26 11.75 5.27
CA SER A 55 -6.05 11.09 4.79
C SER A 55 -5.58 11.69 3.47
N THR A 56 -4.27 11.76 3.30
CA THR A 56 -3.62 12.09 2.02
C THR A 56 -3.11 10.85 1.29
N ALA A 57 -3.45 9.65 1.74
CA ALA A 57 -2.92 8.43 1.17
C ALA A 57 -3.25 8.29 -0.32
N ALA A 58 -2.26 7.90 -1.11
CA ALA A 58 -2.38 7.77 -2.55
C ALA A 58 -1.44 6.71 -3.11
N GLY A 59 -1.74 6.28 -4.34
CA GLY A 59 -0.94 5.32 -5.09
C GLY A 59 -1.19 3.87 -4.69
N ARG A 60 -0.41 3.01 -5.30
CA ARG A 60 -0.51 1.54 -5.19
C ARG A 60 -0.36 1.03 -3.76
N TYR A 61 0.38 1.74 -2.93
CA TYR A 61 0.71 1.37 -1.55
C TYR A 61 0.11 2.33 -0.53
N GLN A 62 -0.83 3.21 -0.94
CA GLN A 62 -1.56 4.16 -0.10
C GLN A 62 -0.61 4.99 0.79
N LEU A 63 0.43 5.55 0.17
CA LEU A 63 1.43 6.35 0.84
C LEU A 63 0.88 7.72 1.23
N LEU A 64 1.10 8.12 2.48
CA LEU A 64 0.77 9.47 2.95
C LEU A 64 1.76 10.51 2.41
N ALA A 65 1.29 11.72 2.10
CA ALA A 65 2.13 12.82 1.58
C ALA A 65 3.38 13.07 2.45
N ARG A 66 3.23 13.06 3.79
CA ARG A 66 4.36 13.28 4.72
C ARG A 66 5.44 12.19 4.61
N TYR A 67 5.05 10.96 4.34
CA TYR A 67 6.01 9.86 4.14
C TYR A 67 6.65 9.92 2.77
N PHE A 68 5.89 10.31 1.74
CA PHE A 68 6.47 10.59 0.43
C PHE A 68 7.58 11.65 0.52
N ASP A 69 7.35 12.77 1.21
CA ASP A 69 8.35 13.83 1.38
C ASP A 69 9.64 13.30 2.05
N HIS A 70 9.51 12.45 3.06
CA HIS A 70 10.64 11.80 3.73
C HIS A 70 11.42 10.88 2.77
N TYR A 71 10.72 9.95 2.12
CA TYR A 71 11.37 8.97 1.24
C TYR A 71 11.88 9.58 -0.06
N ARG A 72 11.21 10.60 -0.59
CA ARG A 72 11.70 11.37 -1.73
C ARG A 72 13.08 11.93 -1.48
N GLN A 73 13.31 12.49 -0.30
CA GLN A 73 14.63 13.02 0.09
C GLN A 73 15.63 11.88 0.33
N LEU A 74 15.24 10.86 1.08
CA LEU A 74 16.11 9.74 1.43
C LEU A 74 16.61 8.97 0.21
N LEU A 75 15.74 8.74 -0.77
CA LEU A 75 16.00 7.93 -1.95
C LEU A 75 16.33 8.78 -3.21
N HIS A 76 16.40 10.11 -3.07
CA HIS A 76 16.66 11.04 -4.17
C HIS A 76 15.68 10.89 -5.35
N LEU A 77 14.38 10.69 -5.06
CA LEU A 77 13.35 10.53 -6.07
C LEU A 77 12.89 11.87 -6.62
N ASN A 78 12.62 11.93 -7.92
CA ASN A 78 12.19 13.16 -8.59
C ASN A 78 10.68 13.29 -8.71
N ASP A 79 9.93 12.17 -8.61
CA ASP A 79 8.53 12.09 -8.92
C ASP A 79 7.80 11.06 -8.03
N PHE A 80 6.51 10.87 -8.27
CA PHE A 80 5.65 9.86 -7.65
C PHE A 80 5.28 8.74 -8.65
N SER A 81 6.13 8.47 -9.64
CA SER A 81 5.93 7.44 -10.65
C SER A 81 5.73 6.05 -10.04
N PRO A 82 5.21 5.08 -10.82
CA PRO A 82 5.15 3.68 -10.41
C PRO A 82 6.47 3.16 -9.84
N ALA A 83 7.58 3.46 -10.51
CA ALA A 83 8.92 3.05 -10.05
C ALA A 83 9.28 3.67 -8.69
N SER A 84 9.02 4.96 -8.50
CA SER A 84 9.26 5.64 -7.22
C SER A 84 8.38 5.08 -6.10
N GLN A 85 7.12 4.77 -6.37
CA GLN A 85 6.22 4.14 -5.41
C GLN A 85 6.71 2.75 -4.99
N ASP A 86 7.15 1.93 -5.95
CA ASP A 86 7.71 0.60 -5.68
C ASP A 86 8.99 0.68 -4.84
N GLU A 87 9.88 1.62 -5.16
CA GLU A 87 11.14 1.81 -4.43
C GLU A 87 10.90 2.23 -2.98
N ILE A 88 9.93 3.13 -2.74
CA ILE A 88 9.53 3.52 -1.38
C ILE A 88 8.97 2.31 -0.61
N ALA A 89 8.06 1.55 -1.21
CA ALA A 89 7.48 0.38 -0.55
C ALA A 89 8.55 -0.67 -0.19
N LEU A 90 9.50 -0.92 -1.08
CA LEU A 90 10.63 -1.81 -0.83
C LEU A 90 11.53 -1.30 0.30
N GLN A 91 11.79 0.01 0.33
CA GLN A 91 12.59 0.63 1.39
C GLN A 91 11.90 0.50 2.75
N GLN A 92 10.60 0.75 2.81
CA GLN A 92 9.81 0.57 4.04
C GLN A 92 9.86 -0.89 4.55
N ILE A 93 9.72 -1.86 3.64
CA ILE A 93 9.82 -3.29 3.96
C ILE A 93 11.23 -3.62 4.47
N ARG A 94 12.28 -3.07 3.85
CA ARG A 94 13.67 -3.26 4.26
C ARG A 94 13.92 -2.73 5.66
N GLU A 95 13.46 -1.54 5.97
CA GLU A 95 13.59 -0.89 7.29
C GLU A 95 12.91 -1.71 8.41
N LYS A 96 11.82 -2.40 8.09
CA LYS A 96 11.14 -3.31 9.02
C LYS A 96 11.76 -4.71 9.08
N GLY A 97 12.81 -4.98 8.30
CA GLY A 97 13.47 -6.28 8.25
C GLY A 97 12.62 -7.38 7.61
N GLY A 98 11.63 -7.01 6.78
CA GLY A 98 10.73 -7.96 6.12
C GLY A 98 11.30 -8.58 4.85
N LEU A 99 12.28 -7.94 4.21
CA LEU A 99 12.76 -8.33 2.89
C LEU A 99 13.34 -9.75 2.87
N ALA A 100 14.20 -10.09 3.82
CA ALA A 100 14.81 -11.42 3.91
C ALA A 100 13.77 -12.55 4.15
N ASP A 101 12.64 -12.23 4.79
CA ASP A 101 11.55 -13.19 4.94
C ASP A 101 10.77 -13.38 3.66
N ILE A 102 10.58 -12.31 2.88
CA ILE A 102 9.95 -12.37 1.55
C ILE A 102 10.79 -13.25 0.61
N GLU A 103 12.09 -12.98 0.54
CA GLU A 103 13.04 -13.74 -0.28
C GLU A 103 13.12 -15.22 0.10
N ALA A 104 12.98 -15.52 1.40
CA ALA A 104 12.98 -16.88 1.91
C ALA A 104 11.61 -17.57 1.90
N GLY A 105 10.56 -16.93 1.34
CA GLY A 105 9.21 -17.53 1.29
C GLY A 105 8.45 -17.53 2.63
N ARG A 106 8.98 -16.88 3.67
CA ARG A 106 8.35 -16.77 4.99
C ARG A 106 7.33 -15.62 5.03
N CYS A 107 6.32 -15.69 4.17
CA CYS A 107 5.35 -14.62 3.95
C CYS A 107 4.66 -14.16 5.25
N ALA A 108 4.25 -15.08 6.12
CA ALA A 108 3.60 -14.75 7.40
C ALA A 108 4.54 -13.94 8.32
N ALA A 109 5.82 -14.30 8.39
CA ALA A 109 6.82 -13.57 9.18
C ALA A 109 7.06 -12.16 8.61
N ALA A 110 7.14 -12.03 7.30
CA ALA A 110 7.26 -10.75 6.62
C ALA A 110 6.05 -9.84 6.93
N ILE A 111 4.82 -10.34 6.78
CA ILE A 111 3.58 -9.61 7.09
C ILE A 111 3.60 -9.11 8.53
N LYS A 112 3.95 -9.95 9.49
CA LYS A 112 4.04 -9.56 10.90
C LYS A 112 5.01 -8.41 11.13
N LYS A 113 6.16 -8.40 10.46
CA LYS A 113 7.17 -7.33 10.58
C LYS A 113 6.71 -5.99 10.00
N VAL A 114 5.93 -6.03 8.91
CA VAL A 114 5.50 -4.82 8.20
C VAL A 114 4.07 -4.39 8.54
N SER A 115 3.36 -5.10 9.42
CA SER A 115 1.95 -4.83 9.74
C SER A 115 1.69 -3.38 10.21
N SER A 116 2.67 -2.76 10.90
CA SER A 116 2.55 -1.36 11.32
C SER A 116 2.64 -0.34 10.18
N LEU A 117 2.97 -0.76 8.96
CA LEU A 117 3.07 0.16 7.80
C LEU A 117 1.73 0.31 7.08
N TRP A 118 0.91 -0.73 7.06
CA TRP A 118 -0.33 -0.79 6.30
C TRP A 118 -1.48 -1.28 7.16
N ALA A 119 -2.50 -0.43 7.33
CA ALA A 119 -3.63 -0.70 8.23
C ALA A 119 -4.49 -1.91 7.82
N SER A 120 -4.44 -2.31 6.55
CA SER A 120 -5.15 -3.46 6.00
C SER A 120 -4.49 -4.82 6.30
N LEU A 121 -3.26 -4.81 6.82
CA LEU A 121 -2.53 -6.04 7.13
C LEU A 121 -2.98 -6.67 8.46
N PRO A 122 -2.94 -8.01 8.58
CA PRO A 122 -3.26 -8.71 9.82
C PRO A 122 -2.34 -8.24 10.97
N GLY A 123 -2.94 -7.88 12.09
CA GLY A 123 -2.23 -7.41 13.28
C GLY A 123 -1.76 -5.96 13.23
N ALA A 124 -2.22 -5.17 12.28
CA ALA A 124 -1.94 -3.73 12.20
C ALA A 124 -2.51 -2.96 13.40
N GLY A 125 -3.71 -3.32 13.87
CA GLY A 125 -4.28 -2.80 15.11
C GLY A 125 -4.80 -1.36 15.05
N TYR A 126 -5.06 -0.83 13.85
CA TYR A 126 -5.56 0.54 13.66
C TYR A 126 -7.09 0.69 13.77
N GLY A 127 -7.79 -0.40 14.09
CA GLY A 127 -9.27 -0.40 14.16
C GLY A 127 -9.96 -0.28 12.80
N GLN A 128 -9.24 -0.53 11.72
CA GLN A 128 -9.74 -0.64 10.36
C GLN A 128 -9.89 -2.11 9.97
N PRO A 129 -10.68 -2.45 8.93
CA PRO A 129 -10.77 -3.80 8.43
C PRO A 129 -9.40 -4.34 8.00
N GLU A 130 -9.04 -5.52 8.48
CA GLU A 130 -7.80 -6.21 8.15
C GLU A 130 -8.09 -7.40 7.23
N ASN A 131 -7.19 -7.68 6.28
CA ASN A 131 -7.26 -8.87 5.46
C ASN A 131 -6.81 -10.11 6.25
N SER A 132 -7.31 -11.29 5.86
CA SER A 132 -6.83 -12.53 6.45
C SER A 132 -5.42 -12.89 5.95
N LEU A 133 -4.63 -13.55 6.80
CA LEU A 133 -3.31 -14.03 6.41
C LEU A 133 -3.38 -14.96 5.20
N ASP A 134 -4.35 -15.87 5.18
CA ASP A 134 -4.54 -16.82 4.08
C ASP A 134 -4.78 -16.12 2.74
N SER A 135 -5.67 -15.11 2.69
CA SER A 135 -5.94 -14.35 1.46
C SER A 135 -4.69 -13.63 0.94
N LEU A 136 -3.86 -13.12 1.84
CA LEU A 136 -2.62 -12.43 1.47
C LEU A 136 -1.52 -13.39 1.03
N GLN A 137 -1.41 -14.58 1.63
CA GLN A 137 -0.51 -15.63 1.17
C GLN A 137 -0.89 -16.12 -0.23
N GLN A 138 -2.19 -16.29 -0.51
CA GLN A 138 -2.65 -16.59 -1.86
C GLN A 138 -2.30 -15.48 -2.86
N ALA A 139 -2.49 -14.20 -2.47
CA ALA A 139 -2.09 -13.08 -3.32
C ALA A 139 -0.57 -13.00 -3.53
N PHE A 140 0.22 -13.41 -2.54
CA PHE A 140 1.68 -13.51 -2.66
C PHE A 140 2.09 -14.58 -3.68
N VAL A 141 1.48 -15.77 -3.61
CA VAL A 141 1.74 -16.87 -4.56
C VAL A 141 1.30 -16.47 -5.98
N ARG A 142 0.11 -15.85 -6.14
CA ARG A 142 -0.33 -15.36 -7.46
C ARG A 142 0.61 -14.32 -8.07
N ALA A 143 1.34 -13.59 -7.24
CA ALA A 143 2.36 -12.63 -7.68
C ALA A 143 3.73 -13.27 -7.96
N GLY A 144 3.85 -14.59 -7.93
CA GLY A 144 5.08 -15.34 -8.19
C GLY A 144 5.89 -15.69 -6.95
N GLY A 145 5.39 -15.37 -5.74
CA GLY A 145 6.04 -15.76 -4.49
C GLY A 145 5.92 -17.27 -4.22
N GLN A 146 6.91 -17.81 -3.53
CA GLN A 146 6.90 -19.19 -3.06
C GLN A 146 6.78 -19.22 -1.54
N LEU A 147 5.92 -20.06 -1.01
CA LEU A 147 5.76 -20.28 0.43
C LEU A 147 6.59 -21.48 0.89
N ILE A 148 7.15 -21.39 2.08
CA ILE A 148 7.78 -22.51 2.78
C ILE A 148 7.02 -22.79 4.08
#